data_0ca1660c5d6e20ee86e04335d38830da
#
_entry.id   0ca1660c5d6e20ee86e04335d38830da
#
_cell.length_a   1.000
_cell.length_b   1.000
_cell.length_c   1.000
_cell.angle_alpha   90.00
_cell.angle_beta   90.00
_cell.angle_gamma   90.00
#
_symmetry.space_group_name_H-M   'P 1'
#
loop_
_entity.id
_entity.type
_entity.pdbx_description
1 polymer ?
#
loop_
_entity_poly.entity_id
_entity_poly.type
_entity_poly.pdbx_seq_one_letter_code
_entity_poly.pdbx_strand_id
1 'polypeptide(L)'
;MHPYQDPTRPVAERVEDLLSRMTLEEKAGQLFHSMLMMNPDGTPVTETDGSMLEFTTPELIEGLGLTHFNLLGSYGAREMAQWHNAIQEMAAATRLGIPVSLSTDPRHAFTDNIGASFNSGAFSAWPEALGLAAIRDPELVFRFADTVRREYLSVGFRTALHPQIDLATEPRWSRQSGTFGSDAALTGELVRAYVLGLQGEELGPDSVAAMVKHFPGGGPQKDGEDPHFPHGKEQIYPGGLREHHLEPFKAAIAAGCSQMMPYYGQPVGTDWEEVGFGFNRGVIQGLLRDELGFTGIVCTDWGLLNDGEIFGEMHEARAWGVEHLSVAERAAKALDAGADQFGGEECPEVIVELVRSGRVAESRIDASVRRLLREKFVLGLFDERRYVDPDEAAETVGRADFTALGAAAQRRSLTVLTDGPLPLKGKPRLYVENVDPAAAAAYGEIVAEPADAELAILRLRTPFEERPNKFESFFHSGSLAFPDAELARVLDLLRTVPTIVCVNLERPAVLPEIAGHAAALLADYGASDEALLDVVFGRAKPEGRLPFELPRSMAAVEASRPDVPNDTVDPVFPYGHGLEI
;
A
#
# COMPACT_ATOMS: atom_id res chain seq x y z
N MET A 1 11.00 38.51 -10.79
CA MET A 1 11.25 37.17 -10.24
C MET A 1 11.37 37.30 -8.72
N HIS A 2 10.56 36.60 -7.96
CA HIS A 2 10.64 36.59 -6.50
C HIS A 2 11.78 35.67 -6.04
N PRO A 3 12.32 35.85 -4.81
CA PRO A 3 13.38 34.98 -4.31
C PRO A 3 13.05 33.48 -4.35
N TYR A 4 11.81 33.08 -4.07
CA TYR A 4 11.42 31.65 -4.12
C TYR A 4 11.45 31.07 -5.56
N GLN A 5 11.38 31.90 -6.59
CA GLN A 5 11.43 31.50 -7.99
C GLN A 5 12.86 31.38 -8.54
N ASP A 6 13.86 31.76 -7.76
CA ASP A 6 15.27 31.72 -8.18
C ASP A 6 15.91 30.40 -7.76
N PRO A 7 16.18 29.47 -8.72
CA PRO A 7 16.72 28.14 -8.40
C PRO A 7 18.16 28.18 -7.85
N THR A 8 18.85 29.32 -7.96
CA THR A 8 20.22 29.48 -7.44
C THR A 8 20.26 29.75 -5.93
N ARG A 9 19.11 30.06 -5.32
CA ARG A 9 19.02 30.31 -3.88
C ARG A 9 18.88 29.03 -3.06
N PRO A 10 19.39 29.02 -1.83
CA PRO A 10 19.18 27.91 -0.92
C PRO A 10 17.69 27.61 -0.70
N VAL A 11 17.32 26.32 -0.66
CA VAL A 11 15.93 25.88 -0.45
C VAL A 11 15.29 26.55 0.78
N ALA A 12 16.02 26.66 1.89
CA ALA A 12 15.51 27.29 3.11
C ALA A 12 15.08 28.75 2.89
N GLU A 13 15.86 29.54 2.12
CA GLU A 13 15.50 30.92 1.79
C GLU A 13 14.28 30.99 0.88
N ARG A 14 14.18 30.08 -0.09
CA ARG A 14 13.04 29.99 -1.00
C ARG A 14 11.75 29.65 -0.25
N VAL A 15 11.82 28.72 0.69
CA VAL A 15 10.68 28.33 1.54
C VAL A 15 10.18 29.51 2.38
N GLU A 16 11.08 30.21 3.08
CA GLU A 16 10.68 31.34 3.94
C GLU A 16 10.13 32.52 3.11
N ASP A 17 10.72 32.82 1.94
CA ASP A 17 10.20 33.85 1.05
C ASP A 17 8.79 33.51 0.56
N LEU A 18 8.55 32.26 0.11
CA LEU A 18 7.23 31.83 -0.36
C LEU A 18 6.21 31.86 0.79
N LEU A 19 6.55 31.26 1.93
CA LEU A 19 5.68 31.22 3.12
C LEU A 19 5.25 32.63 3.56
N SER A 20 6.17 33.61 3.53
CA SER A 20 5.89 35.00 3.90
C SER A 20 4.90 35.71 2.96
N ARG A 21 4.68 35.17 1.75
CA ARG A 21 3.77 35.72 0.73
C ARG A 21 2.40 35.07 0.74
N MET A 22 2.27 33.90 1.39
CA MET A 22 1.02 33.14 1.43
C MET A 22 -0.01 33.82 2.33
N THR A 23 -1.26 33.85 1.87
CA THR A 23 -2.40 34.14 2.74
C THR A 23 -2.71 32.95 3.63
N LEU A 24 -3.54 33.14 4.64
CA LEU A 24 -3.96 32.06 5.53
C LEU A 24 -4.71 30.95 4.77
N GLU A 25 -5.54 31.32 3.79
CA GLU A 25 -6.28 30.41 2.91
C GLU A 25 -5.31 29.55 2.07
N GLU A 26 -4.30 30.16 1.48
CA GLU A 26 -3.28 29.45 0.70
C GLU A 26 -2.44 28.50 1.58
N LYS A 27 -2.15 28.89 2.81
CA LYS A 27 -1.50 28.02 3.81
C LYS A 27 -2.40 26.84 4.17
N ALA A 28 -3.69 27.11 4.43
CA ALA A 28 -4.66 26.09 4.78
C ALA A 28 -4.81 25.03 3.67
N GLY A 29 -4.88 25.46 2.40
CA GLY A 29 -4.94 24.55 1.25
C GLY A 29 -3.78 23.57 1.16
N GLN A 30 -2.57 23.93 1.64
CA GLN A 30 -1.43 23.02 1.65
C GLN A 30 -1.58 21.84 2.62
N LEU A 31 -2.41 21.99 3.67
CA LEU A 31 -2.60 20.96 4.69
C LEU A 31 -3.52 19.82 4.25
N PHE A 32 -4.01 19.83 3.02
CA PHE A 32 -4.92 18.81 2.51
C PHE A 32 -4.28 18.00 1.40
N HIS A 33 -4.31 16.67 1.55
CA HIS A 33 -3.85 15.70 0.57
C HIS A 33 -5.07 14.90 0.11
N SER A 34 -5.76 15.45 -0.89
CA SER A 34 -7.00 14.90 -1.39
C SER A 34 -6.79 13.85 -2.49
N MET A 35 -7.84 13.52 -3.19
CA MET A 35 -7.86 12.56 -4.30
C MET A 35 -8.23 13.25 -5.60
N LEU A 36 -7.68 12.76 -6.71
CA LEU A 36 -8.08 13.12 -8.06
C LEU A 36 -8.35 11.88 -8.90
N MET A 37 -9.21 12.05 -9.87
CA MET A 37 -9.36 11.17 -11.02
C MET A 37 -9.01 11.93 -12.29
N MET A 38 -8.79 11.21 -13.38
CA MET A 38 -8.61 11.82 -14.70
C MET A 38 -9.58 11.19 -15.70
N ASN A 39 -9.87 11.90 -16.77
CA ASN A 39 -10.59 11.32 -17.89
C ASN A 39 -9.67 10.33 -18.64
N PRO A 40 -10.24 9.29 -19.28
CA PRO A 40 -9.43 8.30 -20.02
C PRO A 40 -8.58 8.88 -21.15
N ASP A 41 -8.92 10.07 -21.64
CA ASP A 41 -8.18 10.79 -22.69
C ASP A 41 -7.03 11.68 -22.17
N GLY A 42 -6.74 11.63 -20.87
CA GLY A 42 -5.67 12.43 -20.27
C GLY A 42 -6.08 13.88 -19.94
N THR A 43 -7.37 14.19 -19.90
CA THR A 43 -7.85 15.52 -19.50
C THR A 43 -8.27 15.55 -18.02
N PRO A 44 -8.15 16.71 -17.34
CA PRO A 44 -8.68 16.89 -15.99
C PRO A 44 -10.21 16.75 -15.93
N VAL A 45 -10.72 16.26 -14.80
CA VAL A 45 -12.16 16.18 -14.54
C VAL A 45 -12.69 17.57 -14.24
N THR A 46 -13.59 18.07 -15.09
CA THR A 46 -14.22 19.40 -14.98
C THR A 46 -15.70 19.34 -14.62
N GLU A 47 -16.28 18.14 -14.55
CA GLU A 47 -17.66 17.90 -14.12
C GLU A 47 -17.67 16.69 -13.20
N THR A 48 -18.47 16.71 -12.13
CA THR A 48 -18.66 15.60 -11.21
C THR A 48 -20.14 15.41 -10.91
N ASP A 49 -20.53 14.15 -10.68
CA ASP A 49 -21.88 13.81 -10.18
C ASP A 49 -21.92 13.63 -8.65
N GLY A 50 -20.77 13.85 -7.98
CA GLY A 50 -20.64 13.71 -6.53
C GLY A 50 -20.51 12.28 -6.01
N SER A 51 -20.53 11.26 -6.87
CA SER A 51 -20.56 9.85 -6.44
C SER A 51 -19.21 9.31 -5.94
N MET A 52 -18.10 9.86 -6.44
CA MET A 52 -16.73 9.45 -6.09
C MET A 52 -15.86 10.66 -5.70
N LEU A 53 -16.10 11.81 -6.30
CA LEU A 53 -15.40 13.06 -6.01
C LEU A 53 -16.44 14.16 -5.82
N GLU A 54 -16.36 14.88 -4.71
CA GLU A 54 -17.26 16.00 -4.42
C GLU A 54 -16.93 17.22 -5.29
N PHE A 55 -15.63 17.45 -5.55
CA PHE A 55 -15.13 18.62 -6.28
C PHE A 55 -14.48 18.22 -7.61
N THR A 56 -14.55 19.13 -8.57
CA THR A 56 -13.80 19.05 -9.82
C THR A 56 -12.33 19.42 -9.62
N THR A 57 -11.46 19.04 -10.57
CA THR A 57 -10.04 19.38 -10.51
C THR A 57 -9.77 20.89 -10.40
N PRO A 58 -10.44 21.77 -11.20
CA PRO A 58 -10.29 23.24 -11.04
C PRO A 58 -10.76 23.76 -9.68
N GLU A 59 -11.87 23.25 -9.13
CA GLU A 59 -12.35 23.67 -7.80
C GLU A 59 -11.33 23.36 -6.71
N LEU A 60 -10.69 22.19 -6.76
CA LEU A 60 -9.66 21.82 -5.77
C LEU A 60 -8.40 22.68 -5.91
N ILE A 61 -7.88 22.85 -7.15
CA ILE A 61 -6.59 23.53 -7.38
C ILE A 61 -6.75 25.05 -7.31
N GLU A 62 -7.70 25.62 -8.07
CA GLU A 62 -7.87 27.07 -8.22
C GLU A 62 -8.79 27.64 -7.13
N GLY A 63 -9.84 26.88 -6.75
CA GLY A 63 -10.83 27.30 -5.76
C GLY A 63 -10.35 27.14 -4.33
N LEU A 64 -9.95 25.96 -3.93
CA LEU A 64 -9.54 25.62 -2.55
C LEU A 64 -8.02 25.75 -2.31
N GLY A 65 -7.22 25.92 -3.38
CA GLY A 65 -5.77 26.07 -3.27
C GLY A 65 -5.02 24.81 -2.83
N LEU A 66 -5.61 23.63 -3.04
CA LEU A 66 -4.96 22.36 -2.74
C LEU A 66 -3.87 22.06 -3.78
N THR A 67 -2.78 21.43 -3.32
CA THR A 67 -1.64 21.09 -4.19
C THR A 67 -1.05 19.71 -3.93
N HIS A 68 -1.72 18.86 -3.17
CA HIS A 68 -1.30 17.48 -2.93
C HIS A 68 -2.47 16.55 -3.22
N PHE A 69 -2.25 15.56 -4.10
CA PHE A 69 -3.32 14.67 -4.54
C PHE A 69 -2.83 13.25 -4.77
N ASN A 70 -3.67 12.28 -4.38
CA ASN A 70 -3.54 10.88 -4.74
C ASN A 70 -4.37 10.60 -6.00
N LEU A 71 -3.77 10.03 -7.05
CA LEU A 71 -4.48 9.64 -8.26
C LEU A 71 -5.18 8.30 -8.06
N LEU A 72 -6.51 8.31 -8.16
CA LEU A 72 -7.34 7.10 -8.19
C LEU A 72 -7.45 6.53 -9.60
N GLY A 73 -7.59 5.21 -9.70
CA GLY A 73 -7.79 4.50 -10.97
C GLY A 73 -6.49 4.18 -11.72
N SER A 74 -6.60 3.36 -12.76
CA SER A 74 -5.48 2.90 -13.62
C SER A 74 -5.67 3.44 -15.02
N TYR A 75 -4.61 4.00 -15.61
CA TYR A 75 -4.64 4.71 -16.89
C TYR A 75 -3.40 4.41 -17.72
N GLY A 76 -3.39 4.82 -19.00
CA GLY A 76 -2.22 4.75 -19.85
C GLY A 76 -1.12 5.72 -19.44
N ALA A 77 0.13 5.37 -19.68
CA ALA A 77 1.29 6.18 -19.28
C ALA A 77 1.32 7.55 -19.93
N ARG A 78 1.05 7.62 -21.24
CA ARG A 78 0.97 8.88 -22.00
C ARG A 78 -0.12 9.79 -21.48
N GLU A 79 -1.29 9.24 -21.25
CA GLU A 79 -2.46 9.97 -20.75
C GLU A 79 -2.21 10.52 -19.35
N MET A 80 -1.58 9.73 -18.45
CA MET A 80 -1.19 10.21 -17.12
C MET A 80 -0.20 11.38 -17.20
N ALA A 81 0.81 11.30 -18.08
CA ALA A 81 1.78 12.37 -18.26
C ALA A 81 1.15 13.66 -18.85
N GLN A 82 0.25 13.52 -19.81
CA GLN A 82 -0.51 14.66 -20.37
C GLN A 82 -1.39 15.33 -19.31
N TRP A 83 -2.14 14.52 -18.56
CA TRP A 83 -2.96 14.98 -17.46
C TRP A 83 -2.13 15.68 -16.36
N HIS A 84 -1.00 15.07 -15.97
CA HIS A 84 -0.08 15.69 -15.02
C HIS A 84 0.33 17.09 -15.46
N ASN A 85 0.73 17.25 -16.73
CA ASN A 85 1.14 18.55 -17.26
C ASN A 85 -0.03 19.55 -17.22
N ALA A 86 -1.26 19.13 -17.56
CA ALA A 86 -2.43 19.99 -17.53
C ALA A 86 -2.74 20.51 -16.11
N ILE A 87 -2.70 19.66 -15.09
CA ILE A 87 -2.92 20.12 -13.70
C ILE A 87 -1.77 21.00 -13.18
N GLN A 88 -0.53 20.78 -13.65
CA GLN A 88 0.60 21.65 -13.33
C GLN A 88 0.44 23.04 -13.97
N GLU A 89 -0.14 23.14 -15.17
CA GLU A 89 -0.47 24.42 -15.82
C GLU A 89 -1.56 25.17 -15.05
N MET A 90 -2.62 24.47 -14.58
CA MET A 90 -3.63 25.06 -13.68
C MET A 90 -2.98 25.64 -12.42
N ALA A 91 -2.13 24.86 -11.76
CA ALA A 91 -1.42 25.30 -10.57
C ALA A 91 -0.48 26.50 -10.86
N ALA A 92 0.20 26.51 -12.02
CA ALA A 92 1.07 27.59 -12.43
C ALA A 92 0.30 28.92 -12.67
N ALA A 93 -0.95 28.84 -13.06
CA ALA A 93 -1.81 30.00 -13.28
C ALA A 93 -2.33 30.63 -11.98
N THR A 94 -2.22 29.96 -10.84
CA THR A 94 -2.59 30.51 -9.51
C THR A 94 -1.63 31.63 -9.09
N ARG A 95 -2.04 32.44 -8.11
CA ARG A 95 -1.28 33.63 -7.66
C ARG A 95 0.19 33.38 -7.32
N LEU A 96 0.50 32.27 -6.66
CA LEU A 96 1.86 31.89 -6.26
C LEU A 96 2.47 30.78 -7.12
N GLY A 97 1.67 30.15 -7.98
CA GLY A 97 2.11 29.11 -8.88
C GLY A 97 2.72 27.90 -8.15
N ILE A 98 2.22 27.56 -6.96
CA ILE A 98 2.72 26.40 -6.18
C ILE A 98 2.42 25.12 -6.97
N PRO A 99 3.43 24.30 -7.28
CA PRO A 99 3.23 23.08 -8.08
C PRO A 99 2.45 22.01 -7.33
N VAL A 100 1.72 21.20 -8.09
CA VAL A 100 1.06 20.00 -7.57
C VAL A 100 2.10 18.91 -7.24
N SER A 101 1.97 18.28 -6.07
CA SER A 101 2.61 17.00 -5.73
C SER A 101 1.61 15.88 -5.93
N LEU A 102 1.88 14.99 -6.87
CA LEU A 102 1.08 13.78 -7.08
C LEU A 102 1.64 12.61 -6.29
N SER A 103 0.73 11.90 -5.63
CA SER A 103 0.99 10.63 -4.98
C SER A 103 0.20 9.49 -5.63
N THR A 104 0.57 8.29 -5.26
CA THR A 104 -0.17 7.08 -5.61
C THR A 104 0.03 5.99 -4.58
N ASP A 105 -1.01 5.17 -4.38
CA ASP A 105 -0.89 3.86 -3.75
C ASP A 105 -0.07 2.90 -4.64
N PRO A 106 0.40 1.75 -4.14
CA PRO A 106 1.19 0.79 -4.92
C PRO A 106 0.51 0.43 -6.24
N ARG A 107 1.29 0.38 -7.34
CA ARG A 107 0.81 0.11 -8.71
C ARG A 107 1.63 -0.94 -9.45
N HIS A 108 2.35 -1.80 -8.78
CA HIS A 108 3.27 -2.72 -9.43
C HIS A 108 2.99 -4.18 -9.13
N ALA A 109 1.78 -4.50 -8.63
CA ALA A 109 1.41 -5.86 -8.28
C ALA A 109 0.04 -6.25 -8.86
N PHE A 110 -0.58 -7.26 -8.29
CA PHE A 110 -1.81 -7.88 -8.82
C PHE A 110 -3.07 -7.45 -8.06
N THR A 111 -2.91 -7.04 -6.80
CA THR A 111 -4.05 -6.61 -5.96
C THR A 111 -4.65 -5.32 -6.48
N ASP A 112 -5.98 -5.29 -6.56
CA ASP A 112 -6.77 -4.13 -6.90
C ASP A 112 -7.75 -3.86 -5.78
N ASN A 113 -7.38 -2.92 -4.88
CA ASN A 113 -8.16 -2.49 -3.74
C ASN A 113 -8.14 -0.96 -3.68
N ILE A 114 -9.24 -0.33 -4.02
CA ILE A 114 -9.36 1.13 -4.13
C ILE A 114 -8.92 1.90 -2.87
N GLY A 115 -8.96 1.26 -1.70
CA GLY A 115 -8.49 1.83 -0.44
C GLY A 115 -7.02 1.55 -0.12
N ALA A 116 -6.27 0.83 -0.98
CA ALA A 116 -4.93 0.37 -0.61
C ALA A 116 -3.92 0.20 -1.75
N SER A 117 -4.37 -0.16 -2.95
CA SER A 117 -3.49 -0.46 -4.09
C SER A 117 -4.27 -0.51 -5.40
N PHE A 118 -3.56 -0.35 -6.51
CA PHE A 118 -4.09 -0.58 -7.85
C PHE A 118 -3.30 -1.68 -8.54
N ASN A 119 -3.95 -2.49 -9.37
CA ASN A 119 -3.23 -3.45 -10.19
C ASN A 119 -2.24 -2.73 -11.14
N SER A 120 -1.23 -3.46 -11.62
CA SER A 120 -0.12 -2.88 -12.39
C SER A 120 -0.56 -2.11 -13.64
N GLY A 121 -1.64 -2.54 -14.30
CA GLY A 121 -2.10 -1.85 -15.51
C GLY A 121 -0.98 -1.71 -16.56
N ALA A 122 -0.58 -0.46 -16.84
CA ALA A 122 0.51 -0.16 -17.77
C ALA A 122 1.91 -0.35 -17.15
N PHE A 123 2.04 -0.33 -15.83
CA PHE A 123 3.31 -0.46 -15.11
C PHE A 123 3.84 -1.90 -15.15
N SER A 124 5.13 -2.08 -14.86
CA SER A 124 5.71 -3.42 -14.74
C SER A 124 5.09 -4.19 -13.56
N ALA A 125 4.74 -5.47 -13.79
CA ALA A 125 4.09 -6.31 -12.80
C ALA A 125 5.12 -7.14 -12.01
N TRP A 126 5.08 -7.01 -10.69
CA TRP A 126 5.93 -7.68 -9.70
C TRP A 126 5.06 -8.47 -8.72
N PRO A 127 5.65 -9.40 -7.93
CA PRO A 127 4.89 -9.98 -6.82
C PRO A 127 4.52 -8.89 -5.80
N GLU A 128 3.51 -9.18 -4.98
CA GLU A 128 3.19 -8.36 -3.82
C GLU A 128 4.40 -8.23 -2.86
N ALA A 129 4.34 -7.30 -1.92
CA ALA A 129 5.40 -7.14 -0.93
C ALA A 129 5.69 -8.43 -0.16
N LEU A 130 4.67 -9.26 0.13
CA LEU A 130 4.84 -10.61 0.70
C LEU A 130 5.73 -11.50 -0.17
N GLY A 131 5.60 -11.41 -1.50
CA GLY A 131 6.44 -12.18 -2.42
C GLY A 131 7.89 -11.69 -2.45
N LEU A 132 8.11 -10.38 -2.37
CA LEU A 132 9.45 -9.82 -2.21
C LEU A 132 10.08 -10.28 -0.87
N ALA A 133 9.29 -10.32 0.20
CA ALA A 133 9.72 -10.85 1.49
C ALA A 133 10.00 -12.36 1.44
N ALA A 134 9.24 -13.13 0.67
CA ALA A 134 9.49 -14.56 0.49
C ALA A 134 10.85 -14.83 -0.17
N ILE A 135 11.31 -13.97 -1.06
CA ILE A 135 12.64 -14.05 -1.70
C ILE A 135 13.77 -13.68 -0.73
N ARG A 136 13.53 -12.78 0.23
CA ARG A 136 14.50 -12.33 1.25
C ARG A 136 15.77 -11.66 0.68
N ASP A 137 15.64 -10.93 -0.42
CA ASP A 137 16.74 -10.32 -1.16
C ASP A 137 16.63 -8.78 -1.14
N PRO A 138 17.33 -8.07 -0.23
CA PRO A 138 17.29 -6.61 -0.16
C PRO A 138 17.79 -5.93 -1.44
N GLU A 139 18.73 -6.53 -2.18
CA GLU A 139 19.18 -5.96 -3.45
C GLU A 139 18.07 -5.99 -4.50
N LEU A 140 17.31 -7.08 -4.57
CA LEU A 140 16.14 -7.15 -5.44
C LEU A 140 15.09 -6.11 -5.06
N VAL A 141 14.83 -5.91 -3.76
CA VAL A 141 13.88 -4.88 -3.29
C VAL A 141 14.35 -3.48 -3.64
N PHE A 142 15.65 -3.19 -3.53
CA PHE A 142 16.21 -1.92 -4.01
C PHE A 142 15.98 -1.74 -5.51
N ARG A 143 16.25 -2.75 -6.33
CA ARG A 143 16.04 -2.71 -7.79
C ARG A 143 14.56 -2.57 -8.14
N PHE A 144 13.68 -3.23 -7.41
CA PHE A 144 12.24 -3.05 -7.53
C PHE A 144 11.85 -1.58 -7.28
N ALA A 145 12.26 -1.02 -6.15
CA ALA A 145 11.93 0.36 -5.78
C ALA A 145 12.54 1.39 -6.74
N ASP A 146 13.75 1.15 -7.28
CA ASP A 146 14.35 1.99 -8.33
C ASP A 146 13.55 1.91 -9.64
N THR A 147 13.04 0.73 -9.99
CA THR A 147 12.13 0.57 -11.14
C THR A 147 10.85 1.38 -10.93
N VAL A 148 10.20 1.21 -9.78
CA VAL A 148 9.01 1.99 -9.37
C VAL A 148 9.29 3.49 -9.48
N ARG A 149 10.40 3.96 -8.93
CA ARG A 149 10.82 5.37 -8.97
C ARG A 149 10.89 5.89 -10.40
N ARG A 150 11.52 5.15 -11.31
CA ARG A 150 11.68 5.56 -12.71
C ARG A 150 10.35 5.63 -13.44
N GLU A 151 9.50 4.62 -13.26
CA GLU A 151 8.17 4.59 -13.87
C GLU A 151 7.29 5.72 -13.30
N TYR A 152 7.33 5.96 -11.98
CA TYR A 152 6.58 7.04 -11.34
C TYR A 152 7.03 8.44 -11.80
N LEU A 153 8.33 8.68 -11.86
CA LEU A 153 8.86 9.97 -12.30
C LEU A 153 8.45 10.31 -13.72
N SER A 154 8.38 9.31 -14.62
CA SER A 154 8.01 9.54 -16.02
C SER A 154 6.58 10.00 -16.22
N VAL A 155 5.66 9.66 -15.30
CA VAL A 155 4.25 10.08 -15.33
C VAL A 155 3.92 11.21 -14.34
N GLY A 156 4.91 11.69 -13.57
CA GLY A 156 4.77 12.83 -12.67
C GLY A 156 4.44 12.50 -11.21
N PHE A 157 4.41 11.22 -10.79
CA PHE A 157 4.29 10.89 -9.38
C PHE A 157 5.57 11.24 -8.63
N ARG A 158 5.42 11.97 -7.52
CA ARG A 158 6.53 12.44 -6.70
C ARG A 158 6.47 11.97 -5.25
N THR A 159 5.34 11.34 -4.86
CA THR A 159 5.14 10.73 -3.55
C THR A 159 4.54 9.34 -3.73
N ALA A 160 5.11 8.35 -3.07
CA ALA A 160 4.59 7.00 -2.98
C ALA A 160 3.91 6.84 -1.61
N LEU A 161 2.62 6.49 -1.58
CA LEU A 161 1.89 6.13 -0.34
C LEU A 161 2.28 4.71 0.11
N HIS A 162 3.55 4.43 0.06
CA HIS A 162 4.20 3.17 0.41
C HIS A 162 5.70 3.36 0.65
N PRO A 163 6.44 2.37 1.22
CA PRO A 163 6.02 1.01 1.54
C PRO A 163 5.09 0.94 2.77
N GLN A 164 4.24 -0.10 2.78
CA GLN A 164 3.53 -0.55 3.96
C GLN A 164 4.46 -1.49 4.75
N ILE A 165 4.76 -1.15 6.00
CA ILE A 165 5.78 -1.82 6.80
C ILE A 165 5.26 -2.38 8.13
N ASP A 166 3.95 -2.46 8.25
CA ASP A 166 3.29 -3.17 9.34
C ASP A 166 3.76 -4.63 9.38
N LEU A 167 3.81 -5.23 10.57
CA LEU A 167 4.10 -6.66 10.70
C LEU A 167 2.82 -7.47 10.61
N ALA A 168 2.83 -8.53 9.80
CA ALA A 168 1.70 -9.44 9.62
C ALA A 168 1.60 -10.41 10.81
N THR A 169 1.10 -9.94 11.95
CA THR A 169 1.03 -10.71 13.21
C THR A 169 -0.36 -11.28 13.52
N GLU A 170 -1.43 -10.56 13.15
CA GLU A 170 -2.80 -11.12 13.22
C GLU A 170 -3.14 -11.81 11.88
N PRO A 171 -3.27 -13.14 11.84
CA PRO A 171 -3.42 -13.87 10.57
C PRO A 171 -4.64 -13.49 9.74
N ARG A 172 -5.73 -13.03 10.36
CA ARG A 172 -6.98 -12.66 9.68
C ARG A 172 -6.97 -11.26 9.06
N TRP A 173 -6.02 -10.40 9.46
CA TRP A 173 -5.99 -9.02 9.00
C TRP A 173 -5.85 -8.90 7.48
N SER A 174 -6.73 -8.12 6.86
CA SER A 174 -6.90 -8.04 5.40
C SER A 174 -5.74 -7.36 4.64
N ARG A 175 -4.92 -6.54 5.34
CA ARG A 175 -3.87 -5.71 4.72
C ARG A 175 -2.50 -6.38 4.65
N GLN A 176 -2.42 -7.70 4.85
CA GLN A 176 -1.14 -8.41 4.90
C GLN A 176 -0.40 -8.46 3.57
N SER A 177 -1.11 -8.53 2.43
CA SER A 177 -0.49 -8.62 1.09
C SER A 177 0.50 -7.47 0.81
N GLY A 178 0.21 -6.27 1.33
CA GLY A 178 1.08 -5.10 1.21
C GLY A 178 2.27 -5.06 2.16
N THR A 179 2.40 -6.02 3.10
CA THR A 179 3.45 -6.09 4.12
C THR A 179 4.62 -6.97 3.68
N PHE A 180 5.75 -6.88 4.40
CA PHE A 180 6.87 -7.81 4.26
C PHE A 180 6.80 -9.01 5.21
N GLY A 181 5.58 -9.37 5.66
CA GLY A 181 5.35 -10.51 6.54
C GLY A 181 5.53 -10.20 8.03
N SER A 182 5.80 -11.24 8.82
CA SER A 182 5.76 -11.18 10.28
C SER A 182 7.09 -10.89 10.97
N ASP A 183 8.22 -10.95 10.25
CA ASP A 183 9.56 -10.81 10.83
C ASP A 183 10.04 -9.36 10.80
N ALA A 184 10.27 -8.77 11.99
CA ALA A 184 10.66 -7.37 12.11
C ALA A 184 12.07 -7.09 11.58
N ALA A 185 13.01 -8.01 11.73
CA ALA A 185 14.38 -7.81 11.28
C ALA A 185 14.47 -7.84 9.75
N LEU A 186 13.88 -8.85 9.12
CA LEU A 186 13.79 -8.94 7.66
C LEU A 186 13.03 -7.74 7.10
N THR A 187 11.88 -7.38 7.68
CA THR A 187 11.12 -6.20 7.25
C THR A 187 11.99 -4.94 7.30
N GLY A 188 12.75 -4.72 8.38
CA GLY A 188 13.65 -3.58 8.51
C GLY A 188 14.74 -3.52 7.41
N GLU A 189 15.33 -4.66 7.06
CA GLU A 189 16.32 -4.76 5.97
C GLU A 189 15.68 -4.41 4.60
N LEU A 190 14.52 -4.98 4.30
CA LEU A 190 13.81 -4.77 3.04
C LEU A 190 13.28 -3.33 2.91
N VAL A 191 12.75 -2.77 4.00
CA VAL A 191 12.26 -1.38 4.05
C VAL A 191 13.40 -0.39 3.81
N ARG A 192 14.57 -0.61 4.41
CA ARG A 192 15.74 0.22 4.12
C ARG A 192 16.07 0.23 2.63
N ALA A 193 16.12 -0.94 2.00
CA ALA A 193 16.38 -1.07 0.58
C ALA A 193 15.29 -0.38 -0.27
N TYR A 194 14.04 -0.51 0.13
CA TYR A 194 12.90 0.10 -0.55
C TYR A 194 12.96 1.62 -0.52
N VAL A 195 13.16 2.22 0.67
CA VAL A 195 13.26 3.68 0.83
C VAL A 195 14.43 4.23 0.01
N LEU A 196 15.59 3.58 0.07
CA LEU A 196 16.76 3.99 -0.72
C LEU A 196 16.53 3.85 -2.23
N GLY A 197 15.80 2.85 -2.68
CA GLY A 197 15.44 2.68 -4.10
C GLY A 197 14.50 3.77 -4.61
N LEU A 198 13.53 4.23 -3.78
CA LEU A 198 12.62 5.32 -4.11
C LEU A 198 13.28 6.70 -4.02
N GLN A 199 14.06 6.95 -2.97
CA GLN A 199 14.55 8.29 -2.64
C GLN A 199 16.01 8.53 -3.00
N GLY A 200 16.83 7.48 -3.08
CA GLY A 200 18.29 7.57 -3.04
C GLY A 200 18.79 7.76 -1.60
N GLU A 201 20.08 8.03 -1.45
CA GLU A 201 20.69 8.34 -0.13
C GLU A 201 20.22 9.69 0.43
N GLU A 202 19.93 10.64 -0.45
CA GLU A 202 19.38 11.95 -0.12
C GLU A 202 18.19 12.25 -1.05
N LEU A 203 17.14 12.83 -0.49
CA LEU A 203 15.98 13.28 -1.25
C LEU A 203 16.39 14.40 -2.23
N GLY A 204 16.02 14.28 -3.49
CA GLY A 204 16.40 15.22 -4.54
C GLY A 204 15.47 15.20 -5.76
N PRO A 205 15.85 15.90 -6.84
CA PRO A 205 15.02 16.02 -8.04
C PRO A 205 14.70 14.70 -8.73
N ASP A 206 15.54 13.69 -8.56
CA ASP A 206 15.35 12.35 -9.13
C ASP A 206 14.71 11.35 -8.14
N SER A 207 14.20 11.84 -7.01
CA SER A 207 13.56 11.03 -5.98
C SER A 207 12.05 10.99 -6.12
N VAL A 208 11.46 9.89 -5.64
CA VAL A 208 10.06 9.79 -5.23
C VAL A 208 10.03 9.70 -3.71
N ALA A 209 9.36 10.64 -3.05
CA ALA A 209 9.23 10.65 -1.59
C ALA A 209 8.46 9.43 -1.09
N ALA A 210 8.99 8.72 -0.12
CA ALA A 210 8.33 7.58 0.49
C ALA A 210 7.48 8.02 1.69
N MET A 211 6.17 7.78 1.64
CA MET A 211 5.25 7.91 2.77
C MET A 211 5.07 6.53 3.39
N VAL A 212 5.87 6.25 4.40
CA VAL A 212 5.88 4.96 5.08
C VAL A 212 4.63 4.81 5.95
N LYS A 213 4.00 3.63 5.91
CA LYS A 213 2.73 3.37 6.61
C LYS A 213 2.68 1.97 7.21
N HIS A 214 1.85 1.76 8.26
CA HIS A 214 1.05 2.73 9.02
C HIS A 214 1.57 2.84 10.45
N PHE A 215 2.12 3.97 10.81
CA PHE A 215 2.71 4.17 12.14
C PHE A 215 1.65 4.11 13.27
N PRO A 216 1.90 3.45 14.39
CA PRO A 216 3.12 2.74 14.85
C PRO A 216 3.12 1.23 14.57
N GLY A 217 2.42 0.75 13.57
CA GLY A 217 2.29 -0.65 13.16
C GLY A 217 0.85 -1.15 13.27
N GLY A 218 0.22 -1.46 12.12
CA GLY A 218 -1.20 -1.85 12.03
C GLY A 218 -1.49 -3.33 12.26
N GLY A 219 -0.46 -4.18 12.42
CA GLY A 219 -0.63 -5.64 12.54
C GLY A 219 -1.50 -6.13 13.70
N PRO A 220 -1.45 -5.53 14.91
CA PRO A 220 -2.19 -6.01 16.09
C PRO A 220 -3.70 -5.64 16.08
N GLN A 221 -4.40 -5.90 14.99
CA GLN A 221 -5.83 -5.64 14.89
C GLN A 221 -6.65 -6.69 15.66
N LYS A 222 -7.56 -6.24 16.51
CA LYS A 222 -8.44 -7.11 17.23
C LYS A 222 -9.31 -7.92 16.25
N ASP A 223 -9.29 -9.23 16.39
CA ASP A 223 -10.02 -10.19 15.54
C ASP A 223 -9.68 -10.11 14.04
N GLY A 224 -8.62 -9.39 13.65
CA GLY A 224 -8.20 -9.18 12.28
C GLY A 224 -9.10 -8.22 11.48
N GLU A 225 -10.03 -7.54 12.15
CA GLU A 225 -10.94 -6.60 11.50
C GLU A 225 -10.23 -5.30 11.12
N ASP A 226 -10.62 -4.70 10.01
CA ASP A 226 -9.91 -3.55 9.45
C ASP A 226 -10.43 -2.22 10.03
N PRO A 227 -9.56 -1.30 10.47
CA PRO A 227 -9.95 -0.04 11.10
C PRO A 227 -10.44 1.04 10.13
N HIS A 228 -10.58 0.76 8.84
CA HIS A 228 -11.42 1.58 7.97
C HIS A 228 -12.88 1.58 8.40
N PHE A 229 -13.28 0.58 9.21
CA PHE A 229 -14.67 0.36 9.63
C PHE A 229 -14.79 0.39 11.16
N PRO A 230 -15.97 0.84 11.70
CA PRO A 230 -16.14 1.02 13.15
C PRO A 230 -15.90 -0.25 13.99
N HIS A 231 -16.23 -1.42 13.45
CA HIS A 231 -16.04 -2.69 14.14
C HIS A 231 -14.58 -3.15 14.21
N GLY A 232 -13.71 -2.63 13.34
CA GLY A 232 -12.28 -2.93 13.29
C GLY A 232 -11.37 -1.90 13.97
N LYS A 233 -11.92 -0.92 14.66
CA LYS A 233 -11.15 0.20 15.22
C LYS A 233 -10.15 -0.16 16.31
N GLU A 234 -10.37 -1.26 17.05
CA GLU A 234 -9.54 -1.60 18.21
C GLU A 234 -8.22 -2.29 17.82
N GLN A 235 -7.13 -1.74 18.34
CA GLN A 235 -5.80 -2.34 18.22
C GLN A 235 -5.30 -2.72 19.61
N ILE A 236 -4.90 -3.99 19.80
CA ILE A 236 -4.64 -4.59 21.11
C ILE A 236 -3.28 -5.30 21.16
N TYR A 237 -2.66 -5.31 22.33
CA TYR A 237 -1.32 -5.86 22.54
C TYR A 237 -1.26 -6.88 23.71
N PRO A 238 -2.03 -7.98 23.66
CA PRO A 238 -2.09 -8.96 24.77
C PRO A 238 -0.76 -9.69 24.99
N GLY A 239 0.12 -9.74 24.02
CA GLY A 239 1.47 -10.29 24.13
C GLY A 239 2.50 -9.29 24.68
N GLY A 240 2.14 -8.00 24.78
CA GLY A 240 3.03 -6.93 25.24
C GLY A 240 4.14 -6.57 24.25
N LEU A 241 3.99 -6.90 22.96
CA LEU A 241 5.03 -6.70 21.94
C LEU A 241 4.90 -5.39 21.15
N ARG A 242 4.30 -4.36 21.75
CA ARG A 242 4.16 -3.04 21.12
C ARG A 242 5.46 -2.52 20.51
N GLU A 243 6.57 -2.59 21.24
CA GLU A 243 7.88 -2.13 20.79
C GLU A 243 8.42 -2.91 19.58
N HIS A 244 8.05 -4.19 19.45
CA HIS A 244 8.44 -5.02 18.31
C HIS A 244 7.91 -4.48 16.99
N HIS A 245 6.70 -3.92 16.99
CA HIS A 245 6.07 -3.33 15.81
C HIS A 245 6.73 -2.02 15.36
N LEU A 246 7.55 -1.38 16.21
CA LEU A 246 8.28 -0.15 15.88
C LEU A 246 9.60 -0.42 15.12
N GLU A 247 10.15 -1.63 15.16
CA GLU A 247 11.46 -1.92 14.56
C GLU A 247 11.54 -1.59 13.06
N PRO A 248 10.54 -1.93 12.22
CA PRO A 248 10.54 -1.51 10.81
C PRO A 248 10.53 0.01 10.63
N PHE A 249 9.81 0.74 11.49
CA PHE A 249 9.73 2.20 11.42
C PHE A 249 11.03 2.87 11.83
N LYS A 250 11.74 2.34 12.82
CA LYS A 250 13.11 2.78 13.17
C LYS A 250 14.05 2.60 11.98
N ALA A 251 13.96 1.48 11.27
CA ALA A 251 14.75 1.24 10.05
C ALA A 251 14.40 2.21 8.91
N ALA A 252 13.12 2.52 8.71
CA ALA A 252 12.66 3.49 7.72
C ALA A 252 13.14 4.91 8.02
N ILE A 253 13.07 5.34 9.30
CA ILE A 253 13.56 6.65 9.76
C ILE A 253 15.09 6.72 9.56
N ALA A 254 15.82 5.68 9.92
CA ALA A 254 17.26 5.60 9.71
C ALA A 254 17.66 5.60 8.23
N ALA A 255 16.80 5.11 7.34
CA ALA A 255 16.97 5.20 5.89
C ALA A 255 16.57 6.57 5.30
N GLY A 256 16.05 7.48 6.12
CA GLY A 256 15.69 8.85 5.71
C GLY A 256 14.34 8.97 5.01
N CYS A 257 13.34 8.12 5.34
CA CYS A 257 12.00 8.25 4.77
C CYS A 257 11.45 9.67 4.96
N SER A 258 10.86 10.22 3.90
CA SER A 258 10.45 11.63 3.87
C SER A 258 9.13 11.89 4.60
N GLN A 259 8.21 10.92 4.54
CA GLN A 259 6.86 11.07 5.07
C GLN A 259 6.45 9.85 5.91
N MET A 260 5.51 10.06 6.82
CA MET A 260 4.95 9.02 7.69
C MET A 260 3.42 9.17 7.76
N MET A 261 2.71 8.05 7.64
CA MET A 261 1.26 8.00 7.78
C MET A 261 0.91 7.24 9.07
N PRO A 262 0.29 7.90 10.07
CA PRO A 262 -0.30 7.22 11.21
C PRO A 262 -1.51 6.38 10.78
N TYR A 263 -1.70 5.23 11.44
CA TYR A 263 -2.82 4.34 11.15
C TYR A 263 -4.14 4.80 11.77
N TYR A 264 -5.25 4.22 11.34
CA TYR A 264 -6.57 4.48 11.93
C TYR A 264 -6.73 3.90 13.33
N GLY A 265 -6.04 2.81 13.63
CA GLY A 265 -6.23 2.01 14.84
C GLY A 265 -6.31 2.84 16.13
N GLN A 266 -7.21 2.43 17.01
CA GLN A 266 -7.38 2.96 18.36
C GLN A 266 -6.71 1.99 19.34
N PRO A 267 -5.61 2.37 20.00
CA PRO A 267 -4.95 1.50 20.98
C PRO A 267 -5.84 1.33 22.22
N VAL A 268 -6.10 0.08 22.60
CA VAL A 268 -6.92 -0.24 23.76
C VAL A 268 -6.10 -0.99 24.80
N GLY A 269 -6.25 -0.61 26.08
CA GLY A 269 -5.54 -1.25 27.19
C GLY A 269 -4.04 -0.97 27.23
N THR A 270 -3.60 0.16 26.69
CA THR A 270 -2.22 0.65 26.73
C THR A 270 -2.09 1.92 27.58
N ASP A 271 -0.90 2.45 27.71
CA ASP A 271 -0.63 3.76 28.33
C ASP A 271 -0.85 4.94 27.36
N TRP A 272 -1.15 4.67 26.10
CA TRP A 272 -1.54 5.69 25.13
C TRP A 272 -3.01 6.08 25.28
N GLU A 273 -3.35 7.32 24.92
CA GLU A 273 -4.76 7.74 24.85
C GLU A 273 -5.53 6.80 23.90
N GLU A 274 -6.73 6.38 24.31
CA GLU A 274 -7.58 5.49 23.50
C GLU A 274 -8.30 6.25 22.38
N VAL A 275 -7.53 6.79 21.45
CA VAL A 275 -7.99 7.48 20.24
C VAL A 275 -7.20 6.99 19.05
N GLY A 276 -7.77 7.12 17.85
CA GLY A 276 -7.07 6.79 16.60
C GLY A 276 -5.69 7.44 16.52
N PHE A 277 -4.70 6.74 15.99
CA PHE A 277 -3.31 7.21 16.02
C PHE A 277 -3.11 8.58 15.37
N GLY A 278 -3.92 8.96 14.36
CA GLY A 278 -3.89 10.29 13.76
C GLY A 278 -4.23 11.44 14.72
N PHE A 279 -4.91 11.13 15.84
CA PHE A 279 -5.29 12.07 16.91
C PHE A 279 -4.43 11.93 18.17
N ASN A 280 -3.49 11.00 18.19
CA ASN A 280 -2.76 10.60 19.40
C ASN A 280 -1.46 11.39 19.55
N ARG A 281 -1.49 12.41 20.42
CA ARG A 281 -0.30 13.24 20.69
C ARG A 281 0.86 12.44 21.29
N GLY A 282 0.58 11.47 22.16
CA GLY A 282 1.61 10.61 22.75
C GLY A 282 2.35 9.79 21.69
N VAL A 283 1.65 9.39 20.63
CA VAL A 283 2.21 8.60 19.52
C VAL A 283 2.91 9.47 18.49
N ILE A 284 2.25 10.53 17.97
CA ILE A 284 2.85 11.34 16.90
C ILE A 284 3.92 12.28 17.47
N GLN A 285 3.55 13.15 18.42
CA GLN A 285 4.54 14.08 18.96
C GLN A 285 5.53 13.37 19.88
N GLY A 286 5.03 12.59 20.85
CA GLY A 286 5.89 11.95 21.85
C GLY A 286 6.82 10.89 21.26
N LEU A 287 6.23 9.83 20.68
CA LEU A 287 7.02 8.69 20.18
C LEU A 287 7.71 9.02 18.84
N LEU A 288 6.95 9.44 17.82
CA LEU A 288 7.52 9.59 16.47
C LEU A 288 8.49 10.77 16.39
N ARG A 289 8.11 11.95 16.91
CA ARG A 289 8.94 13.15 16.77
C ARG A 289 10.00 13.29 17.85
N ASP A 290 9.60 13.19 19.12
CA ASP A 290 10.52 13.50 20.24
C ASP A 290 11.46 12.33 20.55
N GLU A 291 10.97 11.08 20.52
CA GLU A 291 11.77 9.91 20.86
C GLU A 291 12.52 9.36 19.63
N LEU A 292 11.80 9.11 18.50
CA LEU A 292 12.41 8.55 17.29
C LEU A 292 13.06 9.61 16.38
N GLY A 293 12.86 10.90 16.66
CA GLY A 293 13.52 12.01 15.96
C GLY A 293 13.04 12.25 14.53
N PHE A 294 11.84 11.81 14.16
CA PHE A 294 11.31 12.02 12.82
C PHE A 294 10.97 13.48 12.57
N THR A 295 11.58 14.09 11.54
CA THR A 295 11.41 15.50 11.19
C THR A 295 10.61 15.74 9.91
N GLY A 296 10.25 14.69 9.19
CA GLY A 296 9.53 14.73 7.93
C GLY A 296 8.05 15.08 8.07
N ILE A 297 7.32 14.95 6.98
CA ILE A 297 5.88 15.21 6.91
C ILE A 297 5.12 14.07 7.58
N VAL A 298 4.13 14.41 8.42
CA VAL A 298 3.14 13.46 8.94
C VAL A 298 1.80 13.78 8.27
N CYS A 299 1.38 12.89 7.37
CA CYS A 299 0.08 12.94 6.72
C CYS A 299 -0.85 11.92 7.38
N THR A 300 -2.03 12.33 7.84
CA THR A 300 -3.01 11.37 8.39
C THR A 300 -3.41 10.36 7.32
N ASP A 301 -3.90 9.21 7.72
CA ASP A 301 -4.63 8.35 6.83
C ASP A 301 -5.96 9.03 6.41
N TRP A 302 -6.71 8.45 5.46
CA TRP A 302 -7.79 9.12 4.73
C TRP A 302 -9.11 9.20 5.49
N GLY A 303 -9.77 10.38 5.46
CA GLY A 303 -11.13 10.55 5.95
C GLY A 303 -11.26 10.48 7.48
N LEU A 304 -10.42 11.23 8.20
CA LEU A 304 -10.47 11.33 9.67
C LEU A 304 -11.44 12.39 10.18
N LEU A 305 -11.76 13.40 9.37
CA LEU A 305 -12.48 14.58 9.83
C LEU A 305 -13.97 14.52 9.50
N ASN A 306 -14.30 14.21 8.25
CA ASN A 306 -15.65 14.26 7.71
C ASN A 306 -16.20 12.85 7.43
N ASP A 307 -17.52 12.71 7.61
CA ASP A 307 -18.25 11.60 7.01
C ASP A 307 -18.26 11.78 5.49
N GLY A 308 -18.23 10.70 4.72
CA GLY A 308 -18.19 10.77 3.26
C GLY A 308 -18.96 9.65 2.58
N GLU A 309 -19.35 9.88 1.34
CA GLU A 309 -19.99 8.87 0.51
C GLU A 309 -18.94 8.11 -0.32
N ILE A 310 -18.98 6.78 -0.27
CA ILE A 310 -18.15 5.91 -1.09
C ILE A 310 -19.08 4.89 -1.75
N PHE A 311 -19.11 4.85 -3.09
CA PHE A 311 -19.98 3.97 -3.87
C PHE A 311 -21.49 4.10 -3.57
N GLY A 312 -21.96 5.28 -3.18
CA GLY A 312 -23.36 5.54 -2.84
C GLY A 312 -23.74 5.11 -1.41
N GLU A 313 -22.76 4.73 -0.58
CA GLU A 313 -22.94 4.38 0.82
C GLU A 313 -22.23 5.40 1.71
N MET A 314 -22.92 5.85 2.77
CA MET A 314 -22.38 6.80 3.73
C MET A 314 -21.42 6.08 4.69
N HIS A 315 -20.21 6.60 4.82
CA HIS A 315 -19.18 6.14 5.76
C HIS A 315 -18.90 7.21 6.80
N GLU A 316 -18.89 6.80 8.07
CA GLU A 316 -18.48 7.66 9.17
C GLU A 316 -16.98 8.02 9.05
N ALA A 317 -16.63 9.24 9.47
CA ALA A 317 -15.24 9.63 9.66
C ALA A 317 -14.50 8.61 10.53
N ARG A 318 -13.27 8.25 10.16
CA ARG A 318 -12.44 7.32 10.96
C ARG A 318 -11.87 8.04 12.20
N ALA A 319 -12.76 8.72 12.91
CA ALA A 319 -12.46 9.53 14.10
C ALA A 319 -12.54 8.72 15.39
N TRP A 320 -11.91 7.55 15.40
CA TRP A 320 -12.05 6.58 16.48
C TRP A 320 -11.61 7.14 17.82
N GLY A 321 -12.51 7.04 18.82
CA GLY A 321 -12.34 7.59 20.16
C GLY A 321 -12.63 9.09 20.30
N VAL A 322 -12.84 9.79 19.17
CA VAL A 322 -13.19 11.22 19.11
C VAL A 322 -14.41 11.49 18.22
N GLU A 323 -15.26 10.48 18.04
CA GLU A 323 -16.47 10.55 17.21
C GLU A 323 -17.42 11.68 17.66
N HIS A 324 -17.41 12.00 18.95
CA HIS A 324 -18.23 13.06 19.57
C HIS A 324 -17.75 14.49 19.29
N LEU A 325 -16.53 14.66 18.74
CA LEU A 325 -15.98 15.96 18.42
C LEU A 325 -16.50 16.45 17.05
N SER A 326 -16.65 17.76 16.91
CA SER A 326 -16.90 18.40 15.61
C SER A 326 -15.69 18.29 14.69
N VAL A 327 -15.89 18.49 13.37
CA VAL A 327 -14.82 18.50 12.36
C VAL A 327 -13.68 19.44 12.77
N ALA A 328 -14.00 20.66 13.22
CA ALA A 328 -12.99 21.64 13.66
C ALA A 328 -12.23 21.16 14.90
N GLU A 329 -12.88 20.48 15.84
CA GLU A 329 -12.23 19.93 17.03
C GLU A 329 -11.34 18.73 16.69
N ARG A 330 -11.77 17.87 15.77
CA ARG A 330 -10.96 16.76 15.23
C ARG A 330 -9.71 17.32 14.54
N ALA A 331 -9.85 18.32 13.67
CA ALA A 331 -8.74 18.97 12.99
C ALA A 331 -7.76 19.61 13.99
N ALA A 332 -8.26 20.35 14.99
CA ALA A 332 -7.42 20.93 16.02
C ALA A 332 -6.66 19.86 16.83
N LYS A 333 -7.32 18.74 17.18
CA LYS A 333 -6.69 17.63 17.91
C LYS A 333 -5.60 16.94 17.10
N ALA A 334 -5.82 16.69 15.81
CA ALA A 334 -4.81 16.09 14.93
C ALA A 334 -3.60 17.03 14.73
N LEU A 335 -3.84 18.35 14.59
CA LEU A 335 -2.75 19.34 14.55
C LEU A 335 -1.97 19.39 15.87
N ASP A 336 -2.65 19.33 17.02
CA ASP A 336 -2.00 19.26 18.33
C ASP A 336 -1.23 17.96 18.53
N ALA A 337 -1.72 16.86 17.97
CA ALA A 337 -1.00 15.59 17.97
C ALA A 337 0.30 15.62 17.16
N GLY A 338 0.44 16.54 16.20
CA GLY A 338 1.66 16.72 15.40
C GLY A 338 1.51 16.37 13.91
N ALA A 339 0.29 16.13 13.42
CA ALA A 339 0.02 15.94 11.99
C ALA A 339 0.27 17.23 11.20
N ASP A 340 0.81 17.10 9.99
CA ASP A 340 1.07 18.21 9.07
C ASP A 340 0.03 18.30 7.95
N GLN A 341 -0.53 17.17 7.55
CA GLN A 341 -1.53 17.06 6.49
C GLN A 341 -2.68 16.15 6.86
N PHE A 342 -3.83 16.41 6.25
CA PHE A 342 -5.06 15.61 6.33
C PHE A 342 -5.25 14.85 5.02
N GLY A 343 -5.20 13.51 5.08
CA GLY A 343 -5.43 12.66 3.94
C GLY A 343 -6.93 12.53 3.62
N GLY A 344 -7.30 12.63 2.33
CA GLY A 344 -8.67 12.43 1.85
C GLY A 344 -9.70 13.43 2.35
N GLU A 345 -9.26 14.66 2.65
CA GLU A 345 -10.12 15.74 3.16
C GLU A 345 -9.96 16.99 2.30
N GLU A 346 -11.00 17.85 2.24
CA GLU A 346 -11.12 18.98 1.31
C GLU A 346 -11.76 20.20 1.98
N CYS A 347 -11.48 20.45 3.28
CA CYS A 347 -12.12 21.49 4.08
C CYS A 347 -11.12 22.54 4.64
N PRO A 348 -10.36 23.27 3.78
CA PRO A 348 -9.36 24.25 4.25
C PRO A 348 -9.96 25.40 5.06
N GLU A 349 -11.25 25.73 4.85
CA GLU A 349 -11.97 26.74 5.62
C GLU A 349 -12.01 26.43 7.12
N VAL A 350 -12.01 25.15 7.50
CA VAL A 350 -11.95 24.71 8.92
C VAL A 350 -10.65 25.18 9.56
N ILE A 351 -9.53 25.07 8.85
CA ILE A 351 -8.21 25.54 9.34
C ILE A 351 -8.18 27.06 9.47
N VAL A 352 -8.73 27.77 8.47
CA VAL A 352 -8.86 29.24 8.50
C VAL A 352 -9.68 29.69 9.73
N GLU A 353 -10.80 29.02 10.02
CA GLU A 353 -11.64 29.31 11.17
C GLU A 353 -10.90 29.05 12.49
N LEU A 354 -10.18 27.91 12.61
CA LEU A 354 -9.41 27.59 13.80
C LEU A 354 -8.34 28.65 14.10
N VAL A 355 -7.68 29.16 13.08
CA VAL A 355 -6.66 30.23 13.26
C VAL A 355 -7.33 31.57 13.59
N ARG A 356 -8.37 31.99 12.88
CA ARG A 356 -9.07 33.26 13.10
C ARG A 356 -9.74 33.33 14.48
N SER A 357 -10.23 32.21 14.95
CA SER A 357 -10.79 32.11 16.32
C SER A 357 -9.73 32.05 17.42
N GLY A 358 -8.44 31.93 17.06
CA GLY A 358 -7.33 31.80 18.02
C GLY A 358 -7.23 30.41 18.68
N ARG A 359 -7.96 29.41 18.20
CA ARG A 359 -7.86 28.02 18.72
C ARG A 359 -6.57 27.32 18.30
N VAL A 360 -6.06 27.65 17.12
CA VAL A 360 -4.76 27.20 16.61
C VAL A 360 -3.92 28.43 16.24
N ALA A 361 -2.67 28.48 16.68
CA ALA A 361 -1.78 29.55 16.31
C ALA A 361 -1.36 29.44 14.82
N GLU A 362 -1.33 30.55 14.07
CA GLU A 362 -0.89 30.53 12.66
C GLU A 362 0.53 29.97 12.52
N SER A 363 1.41 30.22 13.50
CA SER A 363 2.76 29.65 13.54
C SER A 363 2.79 28.11 13.56
N ARG A 364 1.72 27.44 14.08
CA ARG A 364 1.58 25.98 14.00
C ARG A 364 1.31 25.55 12.55
N ILE A 365 0.49 26.30 11.84
CA ILE A 365 0.23 26.06 10.42
C ILE A 365 1.49 26.31 9.60
N ASP A 366 2.20 27.42 9.87
CA ASP A 366 3.48 27.74 9.21
C ASP A 366 4.52 26.61 9.36
N ALA A 367 4.56 25.96 10.51
CA ALA A 367 5.49 24.83 10.73
C ALA A 367 5.19 23.63 9.81
N SER A 368 3.92 23.32 9.57
CA SER A 368 3.51 22.28 8.62
C SER A 368 3.76 22.69 7.17
N VAL A 369 3.31 23.89 6.78
CA VAL A 369 3.51 24.42 5.41
C VAL A 369 4.99 24.48 5.05
N ARG A 370 5.85 24.84 5.99
CA ARG A 370 7.32 24.85 5.78
C ARG A 370 7.87 23.49 5.40
N ARG A 371 7.42 22.39 6.04
CA ARG A 371 7.81 21.03 5.68
C ARG A 371 7.32 20.66 4.28
N LEU A 372 6.06 20.95 3.98
CA LEU A 372 5.43 20.65 2.70
C LEU A 372 6.10 21.39 1.53
N LEU A 373 6.34 22.69 1.68
CA LEU A 373 7.04 23.49 0.69
C LEU A 373 8.49 23.04 0.51
N ARG A 374 9.21 22.74 1.62
CA ARG A 374 10.58 22.26 1.54
C ARG A 374 10.69 21.01 0.68
N GLU A 375 9.79 20.05 0.83
CA GLU A 375 9.80 18.83 0.02
C GLU A 375 9.59 19.16 -1.46
N LYS A 376 8.61 20.02 -1.81
CA LYS A 376 8.39 20.45 -3.20
C LYS A 376 9.63 21.09 -3.83
N PHE A 377 10.36 21.92 -3.09
CA PHE A 377 11.61 22.53 -3.56
C PHE A 377 12.72 21.50 -3.73
N VAL A 378 12.90 20.61 -2.76
CA VAL A 378 13.94 19.57 -2.79
C VAL A 378 13.69 18.61 -3.96
N LEU A 379 12.43 18.25 -4.21
CA LEU A 379 12.05 17.41 -5.36
C LEU A 379 12.13 18.13 -6.73
N GLY A 380 12.49 19.43 -6.75
CA GLY A 380 12.64 20.21 -7.99
C GLY A 380 11.32 20.57 -8.68
N LEU A 381 10.17 20.47 -7.99
CA LEU A 381 8.86 20.77 -8.58
C LEU A 381 8.67 22.25 -8.95
N PHE A 382 9.35 23.17 -8.29
CA PHE A 382 9.36 24.59 -8.66
C PHE A 382 10.29 24.90 -9.84
N ASP A 383 11.11 23.93 -10.25
CA ASP A 383 12.18 24.09 -11.21
C ASP A 383 11.98 23.16 -12.41
N GLU A 384 12.98 22.36 -12.76
CA GLU A 384 12.99 21.53 -13.97
C GLU A 384 12.10 20.28 -13.90
N ARG A 385 11.61 19.88 -12.72
CA ARG A 385 10.81 18.68 -12.52
C ARG A 385 9.30 18.94 -12.43
N ARG A 386 8.84 20.12 -12.85
CA ARG A 386 7.41 20.47 -12.84
C ARG A 386 6.63 19.69 -13.88
N TYR A 387 7.20 19.50 -15.04
CA TYR A 387 6.55 18.85 -16.20
C TYR A 387 7.27 17.56 -16.58
N VAL A 388 6.56 16.70 -17.26
CA VAL A 388 7.07 15.41 -17.77
C VAL A 388 6.84 15.29 -19.28
N ASP A 389 7.60 14.42 -19.94
CA ASP A 389 7.46 14.17 -21.36
C ASP A 389 6.51 12.97 -21.58
N PRO A 390 5.34 13.13 -22.23
CA PRO A 390 4.41 12.04 -22.49
C PRO A 390 4.98 10.94 -23.41
N ASP A 391 5.92 11.26 -24.30
CA ASP A 391 6.58 10.26 -25.16
C ASP A 391 7.56 9.42 -24.33
N GLU A 392 8.37 10.04 -23.48
CA GLU A 392 9.27 9.35 -22.55
C GLU A 392 8.47 8.48 -21.55
N ALA A 393 7.33 8.97 -21.07
CA ALA A 393 6.44 8.19 -20.20
C ALA A 393 5.96 6.91 -20.87
N ALA A 394 5.51 6.99 -22.11
CA ALA A 394 5.05 5.82 -22.88
C ALA A 394 6.17 4.81 -23.19
N GLU A 395 7.43 5.26 -23.26
CA GLU A 395 8.60 4.39 -23.47
C GLU A 395 9.12 3.77 -22.16
N THR A 396 8.94 4.46 -21.03
CA THR A 396 9.52 4.07 -19.73
C THR A 396 8.61 3.13 -18.96
N VAL A 397 7.30 3.44 -18.88
CA VAL A 397 6.33 2.63 -18.14
C VAL A 397 6.14 1.28 -18.82
N GLY A 398 6.27 0.20 -18.07
CA GLY A 398 6.16 -1.16 -18.57
C GLY A 398 7.28 -1.58 -19.52
N ARG A 399 8.41 -0.89 -19.51
CA ARG A 399 9.57 -1.19 -20.35
C ARG A 399 9.99 -2.65 -20.21
N ALA A 400 10.42 -3.26 -21.31
CA ALA A 400 10.67 -4.70 -21.42
C ALA A 400 11.65 -5.25 -20.37
N ASP A 401 12.69 -4.49 -20.01
CA ASP A 401 13.65 -4.89 -18.97
C ASP A 401 13.03 -4.84 -17.56
N PHE A 402 12.15 -3.87 -17.27
CA PHE A 402 11.41 -3.79 -16.01
C PHE A 402 10.42 -4.94 -15.88
N THR A 403 9.65 -5.21 -16.94
CA THR A 403 8.71 -6.34 -16.99
C THR A 403 9.45 -7.68 -16.84
N ALA A 404 10.61 -7.84 -17.46
CA ALA A 404 11.41 -9.05 -17.34
C ALA A 404 11.94 -9.27 -15.90
N LEU A 405 12.36 -8.19 -15.22
CA LEU A 405 12.76 -8.25 -13.80
C LEU A 405 11.58 -8.63 -12.90
N GLY A 406 10.41 -8.03 -13.11
CA GLY A 406 9.18 -8.37 -12.38
C GLY A 406 8.77 -9.83 -12.58
N ALA A 407 8.78 -10.30 -13.82
CA ALA A 407 8.48 -11.69 -14.14
C ALA A 407 9.48 -12.68 -13.52
N ALA A 408 10.76 -12.32 -13.45
CA ALA A 408 11.77 -13.12 -12.76
C ALA A 408 11.51 -13.15 -11.23
N ALA A 409 11.14 -12.01 -10.64
CA ALA A 409 10.79 -11.94 -9.22
C ALA A 409 9.54 -12.77 -8.89
N GLN A 410 8.52 -12.76 -9.75
CA GLN A 410 7.33 -13.61 -9.60
C GLN A 410 7.71 -15.10 -9.52
N ARG A 411 8.60 -15.58 -10.41
CA ARG A 411 9.06 -16.98 -10.39
C ARG A 411 9.86 -17.29 -9.12
N ARG A 412 10.76 -16.40 -8.71
CA ARG A 412 11.58 -16.57 -7.50
C ARG A 412 10.75 -16.60 -6.23
N SER A 413 9.65 -15.83 -6.17
CA SER A 413 8.80 -15.72 -4.97
C SER A 413 7.98 -16.98 -4.69
N LEU A 414 7.69 -17.81 -5.71
CA LEU A 414 6.93 -19.03 -5.51
C LEU A 414 7.57 -19.89 -4.43
N THR A 415 6.74 -20.40 -3.51
CA THR A 415 7.19 -21.16 -2.35
C THR A 415 6.68 -22.59 -2.45
N VAL A 416 7.55 -23.58 -2.51
CA VAL A 416 7.18 -24.99 -2.51
C VAL A 416 6.96 -25.44 -1.08
N LEU A 417 5.74 -25.89 -0.75
CA LEU A 417 5.35 -26.22 0.62
C LEU A 417 5.47 -27.72 0.94
N THR A 418 5.18 -28.59 -0.04
CA THR A 418 5.27 -30.05 0.16
C THR A 418 6.16 -30.70 -0.90
N ASP A 419 6.80 -31.81 -0.51
CA ASP A 419 7.47 -32.69 -1.47
C ASP A 419 6.48 -33.21 -2.50
N GLY A 420 6.94 -33.39 -3.75
CA GLY A 420 6.08 -33.88 -4.80
C GLY A 420 6.84 -34.13 -6.12
N PRO A 421 6.13 -34.38 -7.21
CA PRO A 421 6.74 -34.71 -8.50
C PRO A 421 7.36 -33.50 -9.22
N LEU A 422 7.72 -32.45 -8.49
CA LEU A 422 8.29 -31.24 -9.06
C LEU A 422 9.81 -31.33 -9.22
N PRO A 423 10.39 -30.77 -10.30
CA PRO A 423 9.69 -30.22 -11.46
C PRO A 423 9.16 -31.31 -12.39
N LEU A 424 8.00 -31.07 -12.97
CA LEU A 424 7.35 -31.98 -13.91
C LEU A 424 8.18 -32.18 -15.18
N LYS A 425 8.10 -33.38 -15.77
CA LYS A 425 8.79 -33.73 -17.00
C LYS A 425 7.80 -34.09 -18.12
N GLY A 426 8.20 -33.84 -19.36
CA GLY A 426 7.41 -34.18 -20.55
C GLY A 426 6.26 -33.20 -20.83
N LYS A 427 5.26 -33.68 -21.55
CA LYS A 427 4.03 -32.96 -21.91
C LYS A 427 2.82 -33.81 -21.54
N PRO A 428 2.43 -33.84 -20.27
CA PRO A 428 1.28 -34.62 -19.82
C PRO A 428 -0.04 -34.08 -20.38
N ARG A 429 -1.11 -34.90 -20.29
CA ARG A 429 -2.47 -34.40 -20.43
C ARG A 429 -2.86 -33.70 -19.15
N LEU A 430 -3.13 -32.37 -19.29
CA LEU A 430 -3.36 -31.45 -18.18
C LEU A 430 -4.84 -31.07 -18.08
N TYR A 431 -5.42 -31.22 -16.91
CA TYR A 431 -6.59 -30.47 -16.47
C TYR A 431 -6.14 -29.23 -15.72
N VAL A 432 -6.68 -28.06 -16.04
CA VAL A 432 -6.32 -26.81 -15.36
C VAL A 432 -7.58 -26.11 -14.83
N GLU A 433 -7.48 -25.57 -13.63
CA GLU A 433 -8.55 -24.81 -12.99
C GLU A 433 -7.99 -23.53 -12.38
N ASN A 434 -8.61 -22.38 -12.70
CA ASN A 434 -8.12 -21.04 -12.36
C ASN A 434 -6.69 -20.75 -12.89
N VAL A 435 -6.32 -21.38 -13.99
CA VAL A 435 -5.11 -21.15 -14.78
C VAL A 435 -5.56 -21.01 -16.23
N ASP A 436 -5.00 -20.06 -16.97
CA ASP A 436 -5.33 -19.87 -18.39
C ASP A 436 -4.95 -21.12 -19.20
N PRO A 437 -5.92 -21.80 -19.82
CA PRO A 437 -5.65 -22.96 -20.67
C PRO A 437 -4.71 -22.66 -21.85
N ALA A 438 -4.73 -21.41 -22.36
CA ALA A 438 -3.85 -21.02 -23.47
C ALA A 438 -2.38 -20.94 -23.00
N ALA A 439 -2.12 -20.42 -21.80
CA ALA A 439 -0.79 -20.45 -21.19
C ALA A 439 -0.33 -21.88 -20.90
N ALA A 440 -1.22 -22.72 -20.36
CA ALA A 440 -0.92 -24.11 -20.00
C ALA A 440 -0.65 -25.01 -21.23
N ALA A 441 -1.23 -24.72 -22.40
CA ALA A 441 -1.04 -25.48 -23.64
C ALA A 441 0.43 -25.53 -24.13
N ALA A 442 1.27 -24.58 -23.69
CA ALA A 442 2.71 -24.61 -23.98
C ALA A 442 3.46 -25.73 -23.21
N TYR A 443 2.83 -26.30 -22.15
CA TYR A 443 3.43 -27.25 -21.22
C TYR A 443 2.83 -28.66 -21.31
N GLY A 444 1.61 -28.82 -21.84
CA GLY A 444 0.95 -30.11 -21.97
C GLY A 444 -0.26 -30.07 -22.91
N GLU A 445 -0.92 -31.22 -23.10
CA GLU A 445 -2.19 -31.31 -23.80
C GLU A 445 -3.34 -30.99 -22.84
N ILE A 446 -4.13 -29.96 -23.14
CA ILE A 446 -5.22 -29.56 -22.26
C ILE A 446 -6.45 -30.45 -22.51
N VAL A 447 -7.00 -31.06 -21.46
CA VAL A 447 -8.22 -31.86 -21.45
C VAL A 447 -9.34 -31.17 -20.68
N ALA A 448 -10.59 -31.44 -21.04
CA ALA A 448 -11.75 -30.78 -20.45
C ALA A 448 -12.17 -31.39 -19.09
N GLU A 449 -11.91 -32.69 -18.90
CA GLU A 449 -12.38 -33.41 -17.73
C GLU A 449 -11.20 -33.92 -16.90
N PRO A 450 -11.27 -33.80 -15.55
CA PRO A 450 -10.20 -34.30 -14.68
C PRO A 450 -9.87 -35.77 -14.86
N ALA A 451 -10.89 -36.60 -15.15
CA ALA A 451 -10.74 -38.05 -15.35
C ALA A 451 -9.93 -38.42 -16.60
N ASP A 452 -9.81 -37.53 -17.57
CA ASP A 452 -9.02 -37.73 -18.80
C ASP A 452 -7.56 -37.20 -18.63
N ALA A 453 -7.27 -36.52 -17.53
CA ALA A 453 -5.95 -35.93 -17.27
C ALA A 453 -4.99 -36.96 -16.63
N GLU A 454 -3.71 -36.77 -16.90
CA GLU A 454 -2.62 -37.42 -16.18
C GLU A 454 -2.22 -36.63 -14.93
N LEU A 455 -2.47 -35.30 -14.95
CA LEU A 455 -2.19 -34.35 -13.89
C LEU A 455 -3.15 -33.17 -13.95
N ALA A 456 -3.52 -32.64 -12.80
CA ALA A 456 -4.22 -31.37 -12.71
C ALA A 456 -3.34 -30.28 -12.10
N ILE A 457 -3.59 -29.03 -12.50
CA ILE A 457 -3.03 -27.82 -11.87
C ILE A 457 -4.19 -26.95 -11.43
N LEU A 458 -4.29 -26.69 -10.12
CA LEU A 458 -5.35 -25.92 -9.48
C LEU A 458 -4.76 -24.71 -8.81
N ARG A 459 -5.26 -23.50 -9.14
CA ARG A 459 -5.00 -22.30 -8.34
C ARG A 459 -6.16 -22.01 -7.41
N LEU A 460 -5.82 -21.70 -6.17
CA LEU A 460 -6.75 -21.27 -5.12
C LEU A 460 -6.32 -19.90 -4.60
N ARG A 461 -7.19 -19.27 -3.84
CA ARG A 461 -6.89 -18.06 -3.06
C ARG A 461 -7.16 -18.32 -1.59
N THR A 462 -6.51 -17.58 -0.71
CA THR A 462 -6.90 -17.54 0.71
C THR A 462 -8.39 -17.22 0.81
N PRO A 463 -9.17 -18.02 1.54
CA PRO A 463 -10.59 -17.74 1.74
C PRO A 463 -10.82 -16.44 2.48
N PHE A 464 -11.97 -15.81 2.26
CA PHE A 464 -12.44 -14.64 2.99
C PHE A 464 -13.98 -14.68 3.08
N GLU A 465 -14.51 -13.87 3.98
CA GLU A 465 -15.96 -13.72 4.16
C GLU A 465 -16.46 -12.53 3.35
N GLU A 466 -17.54 -12.74 2.61
CA GLU A 466 -18.22 -11.66 1.89
C GLU A 466 -18.80 -10.65 2.89
N ARG A 467 -18.61 -9.38 2.62
CA ARG A 467 -19.14 -8.27 3.42
C ARG A 467 -20.25 -7.55 2.66
N PRO A 468 -21.33 -7.11 3.33
CA PRO A 468 -22.46 -6.47 2.66
C PRO A 468 -22.14 -5.08 2.12
N ASN A 469 -21.22 -4.34 2.76
CA ASN A 469 -20.79 -3.02 2.32
C ASN A 469 -19.84 -3.14 1.13
N LYS A 470 -20.10 -2.40 0.04
CA LYS A 470 -19.34 -2.49 -1.20
C LYS A 470 -17.88 -2.07 -1.05
N PHE A 471 -17.59 -1.02 -0.27
CA PHE A 471 -16.22 -0.62 0.00
C PHE A 471 -15.49 -1.65 0.87
N GLU A 472 -16.17 -2.21 1.89
CA GLU A 472 -15.61 -3.24 2.74
C GLU A 472 -15.29 -4.53 1.97
N SER A 473 -16.02 -4.84 0.90
CA SER A 473 -15.79 -6.04 0.10
C SER A 473 -14.43 -6.08 -0.60
N PHE A 474 -13.73 -4.94 -0.72
CA PHE A 474 -12.34 -4.89 -1.19
C PHE A 474 -11.33 -5.34 -0.12
N PHE A 475 -11.76 -5.42 1.15
CA PHE A 475 -10.92 -5.86 2.25
C PHE A 475 -11.26 -7.32 2.57
N HIS A 476 -10.49 -8.24 2.05
CA HIS A 476 -10.69 -9.67 2.26
C HIS A 476 -10.36 -10.04 3.70
N SER A 477 -11.36 -10.10 4.58
CA SER A 477 -11.26 -10.39 6.01
C SER A 477 -11.99 -11.67 6.41
N GLY A 478 -12.06 -11.98 7.71
CA GLY A 478 -12.76 -13.13 8.26
C GLY A 478 -11.99 -14.44 8.19
N SER A 479 -12.70 -15.55 8.12
CA SER A 479 -12.15 -16.90 8.20
C SER A 479 -11.06 -17.17 7.15
N LEU A 480 -10.02 -17.89 7.56
CA LEU A 480 -8.93 -18.41 6.71
C LEU A 480 -9.16 -19.85 6.26
N ALA A 481 -10.24 -20.47 6.73
CA ALA A 481 -10.62 -21.83 6.35
C ALA A 481 -11.52 -21.81 5.11
N PHE A 482 -11.28 -22.76 4.22
CA PHE A 482 -12.17 -22.97 3.06
C PHE A 482 -13.57 -23.35 3.53
N PRO A 483 -14.63 -22.79 2.91
CA PRO A 483 -15.99 -23.27 3.14
C PRO A 483 -16.12 -24.79 2.88
N ASP A 484 -16.89 -25.48 3.70
CA ASP A 484 -16.99 -26.95 3.64
C ASP A 484 -17.31 -27.49 2.23
N ALA A 485 -18.19 -26.82 1.49
CA ALA A 485 -18.56 -27.21 0.13
C ALA A 485 -17.39 -27.06 -0.85
N GLU A 486 -16.61 -25.99 -0.74
CA GLU A 486 -15.44 -25.76 -1.57
C GLU A 486 -14.31 -26.74 -1.22
N LEU A 487 -14.03 -26.92 0.07
CA LEU A 487 -13.04 -27.91 0.52
C LEU A 487 -13.40 -29.31 0.03
N ALA A 488 -14.67 -29.73 0.16
CA ALA A 488 -15.11 -31.03 -0.32
C ALA A 488 -14.90 -31.19 -1.83
N ARG A 489 -15.24 -30.17 -2.63
CA ARG A 489 -14.99 -30.13 -4.08
C ARG A 489 -13.52 -30.25 -4.44
N VAL A 490 -12.68 -29.49 -3.76
CA VAL A 490 -11.22 -29.54 -3.96
C VAL A 490 -10.70 -30.94 -3.63
N LEU A 491 -11.04 -31.49 -2.47
CA LEU A 491 -10.61 -32.82 -2.05
C LEU A 491 -11.09 -33.92 -3.02
N ASP A 492 -12.27 -33.78 -3.65
CA ASP A 492 -12.76 -34.70 -4.65
C ASP A 492 -11.91 -34.64 -5.93
N LEU A 493 -11.51 -33.47 -6.39
CA LEU A 493 -10.54 -33.31 -7.48
C LEU A 493 -9.20 -33.97 -7.16
N LEU A 494 -8.67 -33.76 -5.95
CA LEU A 494 -7.38 -34.33 -5.51
C LEU A 494 -7.40 -35.86 -5.46
N ARG A 495 -8.58 -36.47 -5.22
CA ARG A 495 -8.76 -37.93 -5.27
C ARG A 495 -8.93 -38.48 -6.69
N THR A 496 -9.45 -37.64 -7.60
CA THR A 496 -9.74 -38.06 -8.98
C THR A 496 -8.48 -38.09 -9.83
N VAL A 497 -7.58 -37.14 -9.67
CA VAL A 497 -6.34 -37.01 -10.45
C VAL A 497 -5.23 -36.41 -9.59
N PRO A 498 -3.96 -36.87 -9.74
CA PRO A 498 -2.86 -36.19 -9.08
C PRO A 498 -2.85 -34.70 -9.40
N THR A 499 -2.91 -33.83 -8.39
CA THR A 499 -3.09 -32.39 -8.57
C THR A 499 -1.98 -31.60 -7.91
N ILE A 500 -1.36 -30.71 -8.68
CA ILE A 500 -0.50 -29.64 -8.14
C ILE A 500 -1.42 -28.48 -7.73
N VAL A 501 -1.37 -28.10 -6.47
CA VAL A 501 -2.16 -26.98 -5.95
C VAL A 501 -1.22 -25.79 -5.71
N CYS A 502 -1.61 -24.61 -6.18
CA CYS A 502 -0.96 -23.34 -5.86
C CYS A 502 -1.98 -22.44 -5.18
N VAL A 503 -1.66 -21.96 -3.97
CA VAL A 503 -2.54 -21.05 -3.22
C VAL A 503 -1.95 -19.65 -3.24
N ASN A 504 -2.72 -18.68 -3.75
CA ASN A 504 -2.37 -17.27 -3.62
C ASN A 504 -2.63 -16.84 -2.18
N LEU A 505 -1.55 -16.48 -1.48
CA LEU A 505 -1.56 -16.09 -0.07
C LEU A 505 -1.52 -14.56 0.06
N GLU A 506 -2.66 -13.91 -0.04
CA GLU A 506 -2.80 -12.51 0.39
C GLU A 506 -2.83 -12.38 1.92
N ARG A 507 -3.20 -13.48 2.60
CA ARG A 507 -3.17 -13.75 4.03
C ARG A 507 -2.79 -15.22 4.23
N PRO A 508 -2.43 -15.68 5.43
CA PRO A 508 -2.33 -17.10 5.74
C PRO A 508 -3.63 -17.84 5.39
N ALA A 509 -3.53 -19.13 5.12
CA ALA A 509 -4.69 -19.99 4.87
C ALA A 509 -4.61 -21.28 5.69
N VAL A 510 -5.76 -21.85 6.06
CA VAL A 510 -5.87 -23.15 6.75
C VAL A 510 -5.88 -24.25 5.68
N LEU A 511 -4.79 -25.02 5.59
CA LEU A 511 -4.53 -25.93 4.46
C LEU A 511 -4.26 -27.41 4.85
N PRO A 512 -4.52 -27.92 6.07
CA PRO A 512 -4.04 -29.24 6.46
C PRO A 512 -4.58 -30.38 5.58
N GLU A 513 -5.85 -30.35 5.19
CA GLU A 513 -6.47 -31.37 4.34
C GLU A 513 -5.93 -31.30 2.92
N ILE A 514 -5.77 -30.09 2.35
CA ILE A 514 -5.23 -29.89 1.00
C ILE A 514 -3.76 -30.34 0.97
N ALA A 515 -2.96 -29.96 1.97
CA ALA A 515 -1.57 -30.36 2.08
C ALA A 515 -1.39 -31.87 2.20
N GLY A 516 -2.34 -32.56 2.85
CA GLY A 516 -2.33 -34.03 3.01
C GLY A 516 -2.74 -34.82 1.76
N HIS A 517 -3.34 -34.18 0.75
CA HIS A 517 -3.89 -34.86 -0.43
C HIS A 517 -3.33 -34.38 -1.76
N ALA A 518 -2.79 -33.14 -1.83
CA ALA A 518 -2.19 -32.61 -3.06
C ALA A 518 -0.93 -33.40 -3.44
N ALA A 519 -0.72 -33.61 -4.75
CA ALA A 519 0.51 -34.22 -5.25
C ALA A 519 1.73 -33.34 -5.01
N ALA A 520 1.56 -32.01 -5.06
CA ALA A 520 2.45 -30.99 -4.52
C ALA A 520 1.64 -29.73 -4.18
N LEU A 521 2.08 -28.99 -3.18
CA LEU A 521 1.46 -27.72 -2.76
C LEU A 521 2.50 -26.61 -2.86
N LEU A 522 2.10 -25.51 -3.50
CA LEU A 522 2.86 -24.28 -3.62
C LEU A 522 2.05 -23.10 -3.07
N ALA A 523 2.77 -22.04 -2.72
CA ALA A 523 2.17 -20.73 -2.47
C ALA A 523 2.71 -19.71 -3.47
N ASP A 524 1.86 -18.75 -3.85
CA ASP A 524 2.25 -17.54 -4.57
C ASP A 524 1.75 -16.28 -3.84
N TYR A 525 2.34 -15.13 -4.19
CA TYR A 525 2.04 -13.83 -3.60
C TYR A 525 1.85 -12.80 -4.72
N GLY A 526 1.05 -13.15 -5.72
CA GLY A 526 0.93 -12.43 -6.97
C GLY A 526 1.96 -12.92 -8.00
N ALA A 527 1.50 -13.82 -8.87
CA ALA A 527 2.29 -14.35 -9.97
C ALA A 527 1.38 -14.64 -11.16
N SER A 528 1.90 -14.42 -12.38
CA SER A 528 1.22 -14.82 -13.61
C SER A 528 1.14 -16.34 -13.73
N ASP A 529 0.24 -16.82 -14.57
CA ASP A 529 0.14 -18.25 -14.86
C ASP A 529 1.41 -18.81 -15.50
N GLU A 530 2.07 -18.02 -16.35
CA GLU A 530 3.35 -18.38 -16.94
C GLU A 530 4.45 -18.53 -15.90
N ALA A 531 4.47 -17.64 -14.88
CA ALA A 531 5.44 -17.74 -13.80
C ALA A 531 5.26 -19.02 -12.98
N LEU A 532 4.00 -19.37 -12.65
CA LEU A 532 3.67 -20.61 -11.98
C LEU A 532 4.08 -21.82 -12.83
N LEU A 533 3.67 -21.86 -14.09
CA LEU A 533 3.94 -22.97 -15.00
C LEU A 533 5.43 -23.16 -15.26
N ASP A 534 6.19 -22.07 -15.40
CA ASP A 534 7.67 -22.14 -15.53
C ASP A 534 8.32 -22.83 -14.33
N VAL A 535 7.85 -22.55 -13.11
CA VAL A 535 8.36 -23.22 -11.92
C VAL A 535 7.91 -24.68 -11.84
N VAL A 536 6.62 -24.94 -12.06
CA VAL A 536 6.07 -26.31 -12.01
C VAL A 536 6.77 -27.25 -13.02
N PHE A 537 7.11 -26.74 -14.19
CA PHE A 537 7.81 -27.52 -15.25
C PHE A 537 9.34 -27.32 -15.25
N GLY A 538 9.92 -26.68 -14.24
CA GLY A 538 11.37 -26.56 -14.06
C GLY A 538 12.09 -25.68 -15.06
N ARG A 539 11.38 -24.72 -15.69
CA ARG A 539 12.00 -23.67 -16.52
C ARG A 539 12.55 -22.54 -15.67
N ALA A 540 12.09 -22.41 -14.43
CA ALA A 540 12.58 -21.48 -13.43
C ALA A 540 12.68 -22.15 -12.07
N LYS A 541 13.61 -21.67 -11.22
CA LYS A 541 13.80 -22.17 -9.86
C LYS A 541 13.08 -21.25 -8.87
N PRO A 542 12.20 -21.79 -8.00
CA PRO A 542 11.62 -21.02 -6.90
C PRO A 542 12.65 -20.88 -5.77
N GLU A 543 12.58 -19.75 -5.06
CA GLU A 543 13.47 -19.45 -3.91
C GLU A 543 12.65 -19.08 -2.66
N GLY A 544 11.31 -18.99 -2.82
CA GLY A 544 10.41 -18.48 -1.81
C GLY A 544 10.46 -19.24 -0.48
N ARG A 545 10.37 -18.49 0.60
CA ARG A 545 10.19 -18.97 1.98
C ARG A 545 8.99 -18.25 2.57
N LEU A 546 8.12 -18.95 3.30
CA LEU A 546 6.92 -18.33 3.88
C LEU A 546 7.26 -17.08 4.69
N PRO A 547 6.64 -15.92 4.40
CA PRO A 547 6.85 -14.68 5.15
C PRO A 547 6.05 -14.61 6.46
N PHE A 548 5.22 -15.61 6.73
CA PHE A 548 4.45 -15.88 7.95
C PHE A 548 4.22 -17.39 8.08
N GLU A 549 3.72 -17.84 9.20
CA GLU A 549 3.31 -19.25 9.36
C GLU A 549 1.94 -19.52 8.75
N LEU A 550 1.64 -20.78 8.38
CA LEU A 550 0.31 -21.22 7.98
C LEU A 550 -0.35 -22.03 9.11
N PRO A 551 -1.44 -21.52 9.69
CA PRO A 551 -2.10 -22.11 10.84
C PRO A 551 -2.76 -23.45 10.49
N ARG A 552 -2.87 -24.33 11.50
CA ARG A 552 -3.53 -25.63 11.34
C ARG A 552 -5.05 -25.55 11.33
N SER A 553 -5.61 -24.57 12.05
CA SER A 553 -7.08 -24.42 12.19
C SER A 553 -7.45 -22.99 12.58
N MET A 554 -8.71 -22.64 12.37
CA MET A 554 -9.24 -21.38 12.89
C MET A 554 -9.19 -21.29 14.40
N ALA A 555 -9.38 -22.40 15.13
CA ALA A 555 -9.24 -22.42 16.59
C ALA A 555 -7.81 -22.06 17.05
N ALA A 556 -6.78 -22.43 16.29
CA ALA A 556 -5.40 -22.03 16.58
C ALA A 556 -5.19 -20.52 16.32
N VAL A 557 -5.81 -19.98 15.27
CA VAL A 557 -5.80 -18.54 14.96
C VAL A 557 -6.50 -17.72 16.04
N GLU A 558 -7.69 -18.12 16.46
CA GLU A 558 -8.48 -17.45 17.49
C GLU A 558 -7.81 -17.46 18.87
N ALA A 559 -6.97 -18.46 19.14
CA ALA A 559 -6.20 -18.58 20.37
C ALA A 559 -4.87 -17.79 20.35
N SER A 560 -4.41 -17.35 19.17
CA SER A 560 -3.18 -16.58 19.03
C SER A 560 -3.35 -15.12 19.46
N ARG A 561 -2.22 -14.49 19.80
CA ARG A 561 -2.20 -13.08 20.21
C ARG A 561 -1.88 -12.21 19.01
N PRO A 562 -2.71 -11.22 18.68
CA PRO A 562 -2.58 -10.43 17.46
C PRO A 562 -1.30 -9.59 17.36
N ASP A 563 -0.63 -9.31 18.48
CA ASP A 563 0.63 -8.56 18.50
C ASP A 563 1.88 -9.44 18.47
N VAL A 564 1.72 -10.77 18.50
CA VAL A 564 2.84 -11.72 18.57
C VAL A 564 3.02 -12.42 17.21
N PRO A 565 4.19 -12.28 16.56
CA PRO A 565 4.42 -12.92 15.29
C PRO A 565 4.47 -14.45 15.43
N ASN A 566 3.81 -15.15 14.49
CA ASN A 566 3.84 -16.61 14.38
C ASN A 566 3.45 -17.34 15.68
N ASP A 567 2.34 -16.92 16.30
CA ASP A 567 1.89 -17.36 17.64
C ASP A 567 0.85 -18.50 17.59
N THR A 568 0.52 -19.06 16.41
CA THR A 568 -0.44 -20.16 16.33
C THR A 568 0.18 -21.47 16.81
N VAL A 569 -0.60 -22.27 17.53
CA VAL A 569 -0.13 -23.56 18.06
C VAL A 569 -0.04 -24.58 16.93
N ASP A 570 1.11 -25.27 16.82
CA ASP A 570 1.35 -26.35 15.87
C ASP A 570 0.97 -26.01 14.42
N PRO A 571 1.58 -24.97 13.79
CA PRO A 571 1.26 -24.58 12.43
C PRO A 571 1.56 -25.72 11.45
N VAL A 572 0.78 -25.79 10.34
CA VAL A 572 1.02 -26.78 9.27
C VAL A 572 2.39 -26.53 8.63
N PHE A 573 2.70 -25.25 8.40
CA PHE A 573 3.99 -24.80 7.89
C PHE A 573 4.47 -23.61 8.72
N PRO A 574 5.66 -23.70 9.33
CA PRO A 574 6.21 -22.61 10.14
C PRO A 574 6.71 -21.47 9.25
N TYR A 575 6.88 -20.28 9.84
CA TYR A 575 7.59 -19.17 9.23
C TYR A 575 8.94 -19.62 8.66
N GLY A 576 9.26 -19.15 7.47
CA GLY A 576 10.51 -19.49 6.77
C GLY A 576 10.50 -20.87 6.09
N HIS A 577 9.40 -21.61 6.15
CA HIS A 577 9.27 -22.88 5.43
C HIS A 577 9.28 -22.66 3.91
N GLY A 578 9.92 -23.57 3.20
CA GLY A 578 9.96 -23.65 1.75
C GLY A 578 10.98 -24.69 1.34
N LEU A 579 10.65 -25.51 0.34
CA LEU A 579 11.49 -26.61 -0.15
C LEU A 579 12.25 -26.17 -1.42
N GLU A 580 13.40 -26.78 -1.64
CA GLU A 580 14.14 -26.68 -2.89
C GLU A 580 13.72 -27.83 -3.82
N ILE A 581 13.55 -27.54 -5.13
CA ILE A 581 13.20 -28.51 -6.18
C ILE A 581 14.19 -28.48 -7.33
#